data_bf07f5999e6780001dcdccc2d345696f
#
_entry.id   bf07f5999e6780001dcdccc2d345696f
#
_cell.length_a   1.000
_cell.length_b   1.000
_cell.length_c   1.000
_cell.angle_alpha   90.00
_cell.angle_beta   90.00
_cell.angle_gamma   90.00
#
_symmetry.space_group_name_H-M   'P 1'
#
loop_
_entity.id
_entity.type
_entity.pdbx_description
1 polymer ?
#
loop_
_entity_poly.entity_id
_entity_poly.type
_entity_poly.pdbx_seq_one_letter_code
_entity_poly.pdbx_strand_id
1 'polypeptide(L)'
;MNMESIKNVIEIVKKPSNQFEYEEHYYFTGVNLGFNGTTIEMTGDVWEAAKFKDMTSNEAAAWCNFIKAILGKRYEINIKNISLTYNL
;
A
#
# COMPACT_ATOMS: atom_id res chain seq x y z
N MET A 1 3.34 1.31 30.84
CA MET A 1 2.79 0.13 30.12
C MET A 1 2.84 0.39 28.62
N ASN A 2 3.26 -0.60 27.86
CA ASN A 2 3.26 -0.50 26.41
C ASN A 2 2.08 -1.28 25.83
N MET A 3 1.45 -0.72 24.84
CA MET A 3 0.38 -1.38 24.11
C MET A 3 0.81 -1.53 22.65
N GLU A 4 0.56 -2.69 22.09
CA GLU A 4 0.91 -3.01 20.70
C GLU A 4 -0.35 -3.21 19.88
N SER A 5 -0.35 -2.68 18.68
CA SER A 5 -1.46 -2.83 17.73
C SER A 5 -0.90 -3.20 16.36
N ILE A 6 -1.45 -4.25 15.77
CA ILE A 6 -1.03 -4.70 14.45
C ILE A 6 -2.01 -4.15 13.42
N LYS A 7 -1.48 -3.51 12.39
CA LYS A 7 -2.26 -2.96 11.28
C LYS A 7 -1.76 -3.51 9.95
N ASN A 8 -2.65 -3.54 8.97
CA ASN A 8 -2.27 -3.86 7.60
C ASN A 8 -2.01 -2.57 6.84
N VAL A 9 -0.98 -2.59 6.01
CA VAL A 9 -0.72 -1.54 5.03
C VAL A 9 -0.55 -2.19 3.67
N ILE A 10 -0.75 -1.42 2.61
CA ILE A 10 -0.61 -1.91 1.25
C ILE A 10 0.69 -1.37 0.68
N GLU A 11 1.63 -2.25 0.40
CA GLU A 11 2.89 -1.92 -0.23
C GLU A 11 2.74 -1.98 -1.75
N ILE A 12 3.25 -0.97 -2.42
CA ILE A 12 3.21 -0.85 -3.88
C ILE A 12 4.66 -0.84 -4.36
N VAL A 13 5.06 -1.88 -5.08
CA VAL A 13 6.43 -2.01 -5.57
C VAL A 13 6.43 -1.77 -7.06
N LYS A 14 7.13 -0.72 -7.49
CA LYS A 14 7.31 -0.43 -8.91
C LYS A 14 8.53 -1.18 -9.40
N LYS A 15 8.32 -2.12 -10.30
CA LYS A 15 9.40 -2.94 -10.86
C LYS A 15 10.21 -2.15 -11.88
N PRO A 16 11.53 -2.34 -11.94
CA PRO A 16 12.36 -1.67 -12.94
C PRO A 16 12.02 -2.15 -14.35
N SER A 17 12.13 -1.25 -15.33
CA SER A 17 11.90 -1.58 -16.73
C SER A 17 13.18 -2.05 -17.44
N ASN A 18 14.33 -1.83 -16.82
CA ASN A 18 15.63 -2.24 -17.36
C ASN A 18 16.65 -2.40 -16.24
N GLN A 19 17.86 -2.85 -16.57
CA GLN A 19 18.92 -3.15 -15.60
C GLN A 19 19.53 -1.91 -14.92
N PHE A 20 19.21 -0.71 -15.42
CA PHE A 20 19.74 0.53 -14.86
C PHE A 20 18.79 1.19 -13.87
N GLU A 21 17.58 0.72 -13.79
CA GLU A 21 16.60 1.24 -12.85
C GLU A 21 16.60 0.40 -11.57
N TYR A 22 16.19 1.02 -10.48
CA TYR A 22 16.01 0.34 -9.21
C TYR A 22 14.54 0.10 -8.94
N GLU A 23 14.25 -0.92 -8.15
CA GLU A 23 12.91 -1.18 -7.64
C GLU A 23 12.54 -0.07 -6.65
N GLU A 24 11.35 0.51 -6.80
CA GLU A 24 10.87 1.58 -5.93
C GLU A 24 9.73 1.04 -5.05
N HIS A 25 9.78 1.35 -3.76
CA HIS A 25 8.78 0.90 -2.78
C HIS A 25 7.97 2.07 -2.27
N TYR A 26 6.65 1.93 -2.35
CA TYR A 26 5.70 2.93 -1.88
C TYR A 26 4.62 2.26 -1.04
N TYR A 27 3.82 3.06 -0.36
CA TYR A 27 2.69 2.59 0.44
C TYR A 27 1.45 3.37 0.06
N PHE A 28 0.35 2.66 -0.07
CA PHE A 28 -0.95 3.22 -0.43
C PHE A 28 -1.44 4.17 0.66
N THR A 29 -1.91 5.36 0.25
CA THR A 29 -2.50 6.32 1.18
C THR A 29 -3.97 6.60 0.88
N GLY A 30 -4.39 6.49 -0.36
CA GLY A 30 -5.76 6.78 -0.72
C GLY A 30 -6.01 6.75 -2.22
N VAL A 31 -7.23 7.08 -2.59
CA VAL A 31 -7.69 7.12 -3.97
C VAL A 31 -8.20 8.51 -4.27
N ASN A 32 -7.78 9.08 -5.39
CA ASN A 32 -8.28 10.37 -5.85
C ASN A 32 -9.17 10.15 -7.06
N LEU A 33 -10.41 10.63 -6.98
CA LEU A 33 -11.38 10.57 -8.07
C LEU A 33 -11.46 11.94 -8.73
N GLY A 34 -10.94 12.06 -9.92
CA GLY A 34 -10.91 13.31 -10.65
C GLY A 34 -11.64 13.22 -12.00
N PHE A 35 -11.73 14.36 -12.68
CA PHE A 35 -12.34 14.43 -14.01
C PHE A 35 -11.64 13.53 -15.03
N ASN A 36 -10.34 13.36 -14.87
CA ASN A 36 -9.51 12.57 -15.79
C ASN A 36 -9.33 11.13 -15.36
N GLY A 37 -10.11 10.69 -14.38
CA GLY A 37 -10.09 9.31 -13.91
C GLY A 37 -9.64 9.16 -12.48
N THR A 38 -9.37 7.91 -12.11
CA THR A 38 -8.98 7.51 -10.76
C THR A 38 -7.46 7.41 -10.67
N THR A 39 -6.88 8.01 -9.64
CA THR A 39 -5.45 7.88 -9.36
C THR A 39 -5.23 7.28 -7.99
N ILE A 40 -4.13 6.53 -7.85
CA ILE A 40 -3.72 5.94 -6.58
C ILE A 40 -2.72 6.88 -5.92
N GLU A 41 -3.00 7.29 -4.69
CA GLU A 41 -2.08 8.11 -3.92
C GLU A 41 -1.19 7.20 -3.07
N MET A 42 0.09 7.52 -3.00
CA MET A 42 1.07 6.71 -2.30
C MET A 42 2.17 7.58 -1.69
N THR A 43 2.84 7.01 -0.70
CA THR A 43 3.92 7.69 0.03
C THR A 43 5.12 6.75 0.15
N GLY A 44 6.32 7.30 0.33
CA GLY A 44 7.51 6.52 0.66
C GLY A 44 7.63 6.19 2.15
N ASP A 45 6.78 6.82 3.00
CA ASP A 45 6.84 6.65 4.45
C ASP A 45 5.74 5.72 4.94
N VAL A 46 6.12 4.57 5.46
CA VAL A 46 5.16 3.57 5.96
C VAL A 46 4.25 4.13 7.06
N TRP A 47 4.73 5.09 7.83
CA TRP A 47 3.94 5.69 8.91
C TRP A 47 2.82 6.58 8.39
N GLU A 48 2.94 7.09 7.17
CA GLU A 48 1.89 7.87 6.52
C GLU A 48 0.92 7.01 5.72
N ALA A 49 1.20 5.73 5.59
CA ALA A 49 0.35 4.81 4.83
C ALA A 49 -1.04 4.68 5.46
N ALA A 50 -2.04 4.44 4.63
CA ALA A 50 -3.36 4.07 5.10
C ALA A 50 -3.26 2.76 5.89
N LYS A 51 -3.86 2.72 7.07
CA LYS A 51 -3.77 1.58 7.98
C LYS A 51 -5.13 0.93 8.09
N PHE A 52 -5.16 -0.38 7.90
CA PHE A 52 -6.38 -1.18 7.94
C PHE A 52 -6.32 -2.12 9.13
N LYS A 53 -7.43 -2.31 9.79
CA LYS A 53 -7.53 -3.25 10.91
C LYS A 53 -8.19 -4.53 10.42
N ASP A 54 -7.55 -5.66 10.72
CA ASP A 54 -8.12 -7.00 10.46
C ASP A 54 -8.61 -7.18 9.02
N MET A 55 -7.75 -6.84 8.05
CA MET A 55 -8.08 -7.02 6.63
C MET A 55 -8.27 -8.50 6.30
N THR A 56 -9.44 -8.86 5.79
CA THR A 56 -9.72 -10.23 5.37
C THR A 56 -9.01 -10.56 4.06
N SER A 57 -8.90 -11.85 3.75
CA SER A 57 -8.29 -12.29 2.47
C SER A 57 -9.05 -11.75 1.27
N ASN A 58 -10.38 -11.67 1.35
CA ASN A 58 -11.20 -11.13 0.27
C ASN A 58 -10.99 -9.63 0.10
N GLU A 59 -10.89 -8.89 1.19
CA GLU A 59 -10.60 -7.45 1.15
C GLU A 59 -9.20 -7.20 0.57
N ALA A 60 -8.21 -7.98 1.02
CA ALA A 60 -6.84 -7.87 0.52
C ALA A 60 -6.79 -8.12 -0.99
N ALA A 61 -7.45 -9.17 -1.47
CA ALA A 61 -7.51 -9.48 -2.89
C ALA A 61 -8.20 -8.37 -3.69
N ALA A 62 -9.30 -7.82 -3.16
CA ALA A 62 -10.03 -6.74 -3.81
C ALA A 62 -9.17 -5.47 -3.94
N TRP A 63 -8.47 -5.08 -2.86
CA TRP A 63 -7.57 -3.93 -2.90
C TRP A 63 -6.42 -4.13 -3.88
N CYS A 64 -5.78 -5.30 -3.83
CA CYS A 64 -4.66 -5.60 -4.74
C CYS A 64 -5.10 -5.54 -6.19
N ASN A 65 -6.23 -6.15 -6.52
CA ASN A 65 -6.76 -6.15 -7.88
C ASN A 65 -7.14 -4.75 -8.35
N PHE A 66 -7.78 -3.96 -7.49
CA PHE A 66 -8.18 -2.59 -7.79
C PHE A 66 -6.97 -1.71 -8.09
N ILE A 67 -5.98 -1.72 -7.19
CA ILE A 67 -4.79 -0.89 -7.34
C ILE A 67 -4.00 -1.30 -8.58
N LYS A 68 -3.82 -2.61 -8.80
CA LYS A 68 -3.08 -3.13 -9.94
C LYS A 68 -3.77 -2.81 -11.26
N ALA A 69 -5.10 -2.81 -11.29
CA ALA A 69 -5.86 -2.44 -12.49
C ALA A 69 -5.59 -0.99 -12.90
N ILE A 70 -5.39 -0.10 -11.93
CA ILE A 70 -5.13 1.31 -12.18
C ILE A 70 -3.66 1.55 -12.53
N LEU A 71 -2.73 0.97 -11.76
CA LEU A 71 -1.30 1.22 -11.92
C LEU A 71 -0.64 0.42 -13.04
N GLY A 72 -1.15 -0.77 -13.33
CA GLY A 72 -0.64 -1.61 -14.43
C GLY A 72 0.37 -2.66 -13.99
N LYS A 73 0.92 -3.35 -15.00
CA LYS A 73 1.71 -4.58 -14.79
C LYS A 73 3.09 -4.37 -14.15
N ARG A 74 3.61 -3.16 -14.20
CA ARG A 74 4.93 -2.85 -13.60
C ARG A 74 4.89 -2.80 -12.09
N TYR A 75 3.70 -2.86 -11.50
CA TYR A 75 3.52 -2.70 -10.07
C TYR A 75 3.11 -4.03 -9.45
N GLU A 76 3.76 -4.35 -8.36
CA GLU A 76 3.41 -5.50 -7.52
C GLU A 76 2.78 -4.95 -6.24
N ILE A 77 1.64 -5.52 -5.86
CA ILE A 77 0.87 -5.04 -4.71
C ILE A 77 0.90 -6.11 -3.63
N ASN A 78 1.37 -5.74 -2.45
CA ASN A 78 1.52 -6.66 -1.32
C ASN A 78 0.82 -6.09 -0.09
N ILE A 79 0.22 -6.98 0.70
CA ILE A 79 -0.32 -6.61 2.00
C ILE A 79 0.74 -6.91 3.04
N LYS A 80 1.09 -5.92 3.84
CA LYS A 80 2.10 -6.03 4.91
C LYS A 80 1.47 -5.74 6.25
N ASN A 81 2.00 -6.39 7.28
CA ASN A 81 1.61 -6.12 8.66
C ASN A 81 2.66 -5.20 9.28
N ILE A 82 2.20 -4.18 9.99
CA ILE A 82 3.08 -3.33 10.78
C ILE A 82 2.60 -3.35 12.23
N SER A 83 3.54 -3.23 13.14
CA SER A 83 3.26 -3.19 14.56
C SER A 83 3.46 -1.77 15.08
N LEU A 84 2.43 -1.24 15.73
CA LEU A 84 2.46 0.08 16.35
C LEU A 84 2.54 -0.11 17.86
N THR A 85 3.53 0.50 18.50
CA THR A 85 3.71 0.42 19.94
C THR A 85 3.36 1.76 20.57
N TYR A 86 2.48 1.72 21.57
CA TYR A 86 2.07 2.91 22.29
C TYR A 86 2.55 2.82 23.73
N ASN A 87 3.08 3.92 24.25
CA ASN A 87 3.44 4.06 25.65
C ASN A 87 2.24 4.65 26.41
N LEU A 88 1.80 3.93 27.41
CA LEU A 88 0.69 4.36 28.24
C LEU A 88 1.17 4.77 29.62
#